data_91465b16d09d4122b8207d510495f41c
#
_entry.id   91465b16d09d4122b8207d510495f41c
#
_cell.length_a   1.000
_cell.length_b   1.000
_cell.length_c   1.000
_cell.angle_alpha   90.00
_cell.angle_beta   90.00
_cell.angle_gamma   90.00
#
_symmetry.space_group_name_H-M   'P 1'
#
loop_
_entity.id
_entity.type
_entity.pdbx_description
1 polymer ?
#
loop_
_entity_poly.entity_id
_entity_poly.type
_entity_poly.pdbx_seq_one_letter_code
_entity_poly.pdbx_strand_id
1 'polypeptide(L)'
;GRPFFELGGGQWDIPALHRLVETILSERTSMESIEVEDEFRHLGRRTMLLDARLVRYEDSASPTLLIAFRDITARRAVEREKQALFEHTERLLAQEQTLLREMRHRIANSLQIIASILLLKAGAVGSEETRLELRDAHKRVMSVAEVQSHLHDVDGIDRIDVAAYLTKLCAGLAASMIGPHHRIEIHVEAGEGTLPSSDAVSLGLIVTELVINALKYAFPTARAGARITVALEFDGSGWTLSVADNGSGRAAAPPRESTGLGTAIVAALAKQLKAQISEVSSAAGLRVDVTHTTFSSHVPLAA
;
A
#
# COMPACT_ATOMS: atom_id res chain seq x y z
N GLY A 1 21.43 46.46 48.53
CA GLY A 1 21.19 45.40 47.59
C GLY A 1 21.80 44.09 48.12
N ARG A 2 21.25 42.94 47.74
CA ARG A 2 21.85 41.64 48.00
C ARG A 2 22.43 41.10 46.69
N PRO A 3 23.50 40.30 46.72
CA PRO A 3 24.01 39.61 45.56
C PRO A 3 22.92 38.71 44.92
N PHE A 4 22.83 38.70 43.61
CA PHE A 4 21.80 37.96 42.89
C PHE A 4 21.79 36.48 43.24
N PHE A 5 22.96 35.85 43.32
CA PHE A 5 23.12 34.42 43.63
C PHE A 5 22.74 34.03 45.07
N GLU A 6 22.63 35.02 46.00
CA GLU A 6 22.14 34.80 47.37
C GLU A 6 20.62 34.92 47.51
N LEU A 7 19.94 35.38 46.44
CA LEU A 7 18.48 35.50 46.45
C LEU A 7 17.81 34.14 46.53
N GLY A 8 16.70 34.08 47.28
CA GLY A 8 15.91 32.85 47.44
C GLY A 8 16.69 31.72 48.17
N GLY A 9 17.67 32.07 49.02
CA GLY A 9 18.46 31.08 49.77
C GLY A 9 19.50 30.36 48.93
N GLY A 10 19.99 30.98 47.85
CA GLY A 10 21.01 30.44 46.97
C GLY A 10 20.51 29.51 45.88
N GLN A 11 19.18 29.48 45.65
CA GLN A 11 18.59 28.60 44.61
C GLN A 11 19.00 28.99 43.19
N TRP A 12 19.55 30.18 42.98
CA TRP A 12 20.03 30.69 41.70
C TRP A 12 21.55 30.57 41.55
N ASP A 13 22.24 30.01 42.55
CA ASP A 13 23.69 29.77 42.52
C ASP A 13 23.97 28.46 41.77
N ILE A 14 23.68 28.46 40.48
CA ILE A 14 23.87 27.34 39.57
C ILE A 14 24.91 27.65 38.50
N PRO A 15 25.78 26.70 38.11
CA PRO A 15 26.87 26.93 37.14
C PRO A 15 26.43 27.47 35.80
N ALA A 16 25.20 27.09 35.33
CA ALA A 16 24.63 27.56 34.08
C ALA A 16 24.34 29.06 34.13
N LEU A 17 23.84 29.56 35.27
CA LEU A 17 23.49 30.96 35.44
C LEU A 17 24.76 31.83 35.63
N HIS A 18 25.79 31.35 36.29
CA HIS A 18 27.09 32.02 36.35
C HIS A 18 27.65 32.24 34.95
N ARG A 19 27.72 31.19 34.14
CA ARG A 19 28.20 31.28 32.75
C ARG A 19 27.37 32.25 31.93
N LEU A 20 26.03 32.22 32.08
CA LEU A 20 25.14 33.15 31.39
C LEU A 20 25.47 34.59 31.71
N VAL A 21 25.57 34.91 33.00
CA VAL A 21 25.86 36.28 33.47
C VAL A 21 27.27 36.73 33.00
N GLU A 22 28.27 35.88 33.11
CA GLU A 22 29.64 36.19 32.64
C GLU A 22 29.67 36.46 31.13
N THR A 23 29.01 35.64 30.32
CA THR A 23 28.96 35.82 28.87
C THR A 23 28.28 37.12 28.49
N ILE A 24 27.13 37.45 29.09
CA ILE A 24 26.41 38.69 28.78
C ILE A 24 27.19 39.92 29.20
N LEU A 25 27.89 39.89 30.35
CA LEU A 25 28.68 41.00 30.82
C LEU A 25 29.95 41.20 29.99
N SER A 26 30.61 40.12 29.53
CA SER A 26 31.83 40.19 28.72
C SER A 26 31.55 40.61 27.27
N GLU A 27 30.52 40.04 26.64
CA GLU A 27 30.21 40.27 25.22
C GLU A 27 29.28 41.47 24.98
N ARG A 28 28.70 42.03 26.04
CA ARG A 28 27.71 43.12 25.99
C ARG A 28 26.52 42.85 25.07
N THR A 29 26.18 41.58 24.91
CA THR A 29 25.09 41.11 24.07
C THR A 29 23.85 40.79 24.91
N SER A 30 22.68 40.72 24.28
CA SER A 30 21.53 40.08 24.86
C SER A 30 21.56 38.60 24.53
N MET A 31 21.34 37.74 25.50
CA MET A 31 21.23 36.30 25.30
C MET A 31 19.79 35.89 25.45
N GLU A 32 19.22 35.32 24.40
CA GLU A 32 17.80 34.90 24.38
C GLU A 32 17.70 33.38 24.57
N SER A 33 16.79 32.98 25.47
CA SER A 33 16.25 31.62 25.57
C SER A 33 17.26 30.49 25.85
N ILE A 34 17.92 30.53 27.02
CA ILE A 34 18.69 29.38 27.53
C ILE A 34 17.79 28.51 28.41
N GLU A 35 17.76 27.21 28.11
CA GLU A 35 17.10 26.23 28.98
C GLU A 35 18.09 25.70 30.01
N VAL A 36 17.67 25.73 31.26
CA VAL A 36 18.39 25.19 32.41
C VAL A 36 17.52 24.21 33.14
N GLU A 37 17.98 22.97 33.26
CA GLU A 37 17.34 21.94 34.07
C GLU A 37 18.18 21.73 35.33
N ASP A 38 17.59 21.99 36.51
CA ASP A 38 18.27 21.86 37.79
C ASP A 38 17.29 21.52 38.93
N GLU A 39 17.87 21.18 40.08
CA GLU A 39 17.15 20.91 41.33
C GLU A 39 17.03 22.20 42.14
N PHE A 40 15.88 22.87 42.05
CA PHE A 40 15.62 24.10 42.78
C PHE A 40 15.14 23.80 44.21
N ARG A 41 15.82 24.36 45.20
CA ARG A 41 15.70 24.03 46.64
C ARG A 41 14.27 23.94 47.19
N HIS A 42 13.31 24.72 46.66
CA HIS A 42 11.91 24.74 47.11
C HIS A 42 10.90 24.28 46.05
N LEU A 43 11.36 24.07 44.82
CA LEU A 43 10.51 23.74 43.66
C LEU A 43 10.76 22.31 43.14
N GLY A 44 11.83 21.65 43.62
CA GLY A 44 12.29 20.38 43.08
C GLY A 44 12.91 20.55 41.69
N ARG A 45 13.03 19.46 40.96
CA ARG A 45 13.58 19.46 39.60
C ARG A 45 12.70 20.23 38.64
N ARG A 46 13.23 21.30 38.04
CA ARG A 46 12.53 22.16 37.10
C ARG A 46 13.38 22.44 35.86
N THR A 47 12.70 22.63 34.76
CA THR A 47 13.28 23.18 33.52
C THR A 47 12.83 24.62 33.38
N MET A 48 13.78 25.54 33.52
CA MET A 48 13.55 26.98 33.39
C MET A 48 14.09 27.49 32.06
N LEU A 49 13.30 28.30 31.38
CA LEU A 49 13.75 29.10 30.26
C LEU A 49 14.19 30.45 30.77
N LEU A 50 15.42 30.82 30.51
CA LEU A 50 16.03 32.07 30.97
C LEU A 50 16.27 32.98 29.76
N ASP A 51 15.71 34.17 29.84
CA ASP A 51 16.00 35.26 28.91
C ASP A 51 16.72 36.35 29.67
N ALA A 52 17.91 36.78 29.20
CA ALA A 52 18.70 37.79 29.87
C ALA A 52 19.08 38.92 28.92
N ARG A 53 18.88 40.16 29.36
CA ARG A 53 19.12 41.38 28.59
C ARG A 53 19.83 42.44 29.40
N LEU A 54 20.83 43.09 28.80
CA LEU A 54 21.51 44.26 29.37
C LEU A 54 20.70 45.54 29.00
N VAL A 55 20.23 46.27 30.02
CA VAL A 55 19.47 47.53 29.86
C VAL A 55 20.34 48.66 30.37
N ARG A 56 20.50 49.75 29.60
CA ARG A 56 21.13 50.97 29.99
C ARG A 56 20.08 52.04 30.20
N TYR A 57 20.09 52.67 31.38
CA TYR A 57 19.28 53.83 31.67
C TYR A 57 20.16 55.11 31.54
N GLU A 58 19.58 56.16 30.98
CA GLU A 58 20.27 57.45 30.73
C GLU A 58 20.88 58.05 32.02
N ASP A 59 20.22 57.84 33.16
CA ASP A 59 20.61 58.37 34.47
C ASP A 59 21.52 57.41 35.29
N SER A 60 21.93 56.28 34.74
CA SER A 60 22.72 55.28 35.50
C SER A 60 24.08 55.07 34.89
N ALA A 61 25.14 55.25 35.71
CA ALA A 61 26.53 54.99 35.32
C ALA A 61 26.82 53.49 35.07
N SER A 62 25.98 52.58 35.53
CA SER A 62 26.20 51.14 35.40
C SER A 62 25.02 50.49 34.66
N PRO A 63 25.28 49.52 33.77
CA PRO A 63 24.25 48.74 33.08
C PRO A 63 23.50 47.85 34.06
N THR A 64 22.20 47.66 33.80
CA THR A 64 21.31 46.79 34.58
C THR A 64 21.09 45.51 33.79
N LEU A 65 21.30 44.36 34.39
CA LEU A 65 20.97 43.06 33.80
C LEU A 65 19.55 42.65 34.21
N LEU A 66 18.68 42.52 33.22
CA LEU A 66 17.31 42.00 33.38
C LEU A 66 17.32 40.52 33.03
N ILE A 67 16.90 39.68 33.99
CA ILE A 67 16.76 38.23 33.75
C ILE A 67 15.30 37.85 33.96
N ALA A 68 14.67 37.24 32.97
CA ALA A 68 13.35 36.65 33.04
C ALA A 68 13.44 35.14 33.16
N PHE A 69 12.66 34.56 34.05
CA PHE A 69 12.57 33.15 34.32
C PHE A 69 11.19 32.64 33.93
N ARG A 70 11.12 31.60 33.13
CA ARG A 70 9.87 30.96 32.79
C ARG A 70 9.96 29.47 33.09
N ASP A 71 9.12 28.95 33.97
CA ASP A 71 9.01 27.51 34.23
C ASP A 71 8.36 26.83 33.01
N ILE A 72 9.10 25.98 32.33
CA ILE A 72 8.65 25.20 31.17
C ILE A 72 8.63 23.70 31.45
N THR A 73 8.71 23.28 32.72
CA THR A 73 8.79 21.88 33.14
C THR A 73 7.63 21.06 32.59
N ALA A 74 6.39 21.55 32.79
CA ALA A 74 5.19 20.83 32.30
C ALA A 74 5.17 20.75 30.78
N ARG A 75 5.56 21.82 30.08
CA ARG A 75 5.63 21.85 28.62
C ARG A 75 6.67 20.83 28.11
N ARG A 76 7.84 20.77 28.73
CA ARG A 76 8.91 19.81 28.37
C ARG A 76 8.53 18.38 28.69
N ALA A 77 7.79 18.13 29.77
CA ALA A 77 7.30 16.80 30.08
C ALA A 77 6.33 16.30 28.99
N VAL A 78 5.36 17.12 28.56
CA VAL A 78 4.41 16.78 27.50
C VAL A 78 5.15 16.58 26.14
N GLU A 79 6.14 17.40 25.85
CA GLU A 79 6.91 17.29 24.61
C GLU A 79 7.75 16.01 24.57
N ARG A 80 8.39 15.62 25.70
CA ARG A 80 9.11 14.33 25.82
C ARG A 80 8.16 13.13 25.71
N GLU A 81 6.99 13.20 26.33
CA GLU A 81 5.98 12.13 26.22
C GLU A 81 5.47 11.97 24.79
N LYS A 82 5.16 13.10 24.12
CA LYS A 82 4.76 13.10 22.70
C LYS A 82 5.85 12.50 21.80
N GLN A 83 7.10 12.88 22.01
CA GLN A 83 8.23 12.36 21.25
C GLN A 83 8.41 10.85 21.47
N ALA A 84 8.34 10.38 22.71
CA ALA A 84 8.43 8.97 23.04
C ALA A 84 7.29 8.14 22.41
N LEU A 85 6.05 8.70 22.42
CA LEU A 85 4.90 8.07 21.78
C LEU A 85 5.09 8.00 20.27
N PHE A 86 5.59 9.07 19.65
CA PHE A 86 5.87 9.10 18.21
C PHE A 86 6.89 8.03 17.82
N GLU A 87 8.04 7.96 18.51
CA GLU A 87 9.07 6.94 18.27
C GLU A 87 8.58 5.50 18.52
N HIS A 88 7.68 5.34 19.49
CA HIS A 88 7.05 4.04 19.73
C HIS A 88 6.13 3.63 18.58
N THR A 89 5.32 4.57 18.08
CA THR A 89 4.42 4.34 16.96
C THR A 89 5.18 4.01 15.67
N GLU A 90 6.25 4.74 15.37
CA GLU A 90 7.10 4.45 14.22
C GLU A 90 7.72 3.03 14.30
N ARG A 91 8.16 2.62 15.48
CA ARG A 91 8.68 1.25 15.68
C ARG A 91 7.62 0.19 15.43
N LEU A 92 6.40 0.39 15.93
CA LEU A 92 5.30 -0.55 15.69
C LEU A 92 4.94 -0.65 14.21
N LEU A 93 4.88 0.47 13.49
CA LEU A 93 4.63 0.48 12.06
C LEU A 93 5.71 -0.26 11.27
N ALA A 94 6.98 -0.06 11.61
CA ALA A 94 8.09 -0.76 10.98
C ALA A 94 8.05 -2.28 11.24
N GLN A 95 7.68 -2.68 12.47
CA GLN A 95 7.48 -4.10 12.81
C GLN A 95 6.31 -4.71 12.02
N GLU A 96 5.18 -4.03 11.96
CA GLU A 96 4.00 -4.47 11.20
C GLU A 96 4.36 -4.68 9.73
N GLN A 97 5.02 -3.73 9.09
CA GLN A 97 5.45 -3.84 7.69
C GLN A 97 6.38 -5.05 7.48
N THR A 98 7.30 -5.30 8.42
CA THR A 98 8.21 -6.45 8.36
C THR A 98 7.44 -7.76 8.45
N LEU A 99 6.50 -7.88 9.39
CA LEU A 99 5.66 -9.08 9.54
C LEU A 99 4.78 -9.32 8.33
N LEU A 100 4.17 -8.27 7.77
CA LEU A 100 3.37 -8.38 6.56
C LEU A 100 4.20 -8.88 5.38
N ARG A 101 5.44 -8.39 5.22
CA ARG A 101 6.37 -8.85 4.17
C ARG A 101 6.72 -10.33 4.36
N GLU A 102 7.03 -10.76 5.58
CA GLU A 102 7.32 -12.16 5.88
C GLU A 102 6.11 -13.08 5.62
N MET A 103 4.92 -12.68 6.04
CA MET A 103 3.70 -13.45 5.77
C MET A 103 3.46 -13.62 4.27
N ARG A 104 3.67 -12.59 3.48
CA ARG A 104 3.53 -12.64 2.02
C ARG A 104 4.52 -13.63 1.39
N HIS A 105 5.79 -13.58 1.78
CA HIS A 105 6.78 -14.54 1.33
C HIS A 105 6.39 -15.98 1.69
N ARG A 106 5.86 -16.21 2.89
CA ARG A 106 5.37 -17.53 3.31
C ARG A 106 4.19 -18.00 2.47
N ILE A 107 3.26 -17.10 2.13
CA ILE A 107 2.12 -17.42 1.25
C ILE A 107 2.62 -17.81 -0.14
N ALA A 108 3.53 -17.04 -0.75
CA ALA A 108 4.10 -17.36 -2.05
C ALA A 108 4.81 -18.72 -2.05
N ASN A 109 5.62 -19.01 -1.03
CA ASN A 109 6.29 -20.31 -0.87
C ASN A 109 5.28 -21.46 -0.73
N SER A 110 4.20 -21.26 0.04
CA SER A 110 3.15 -22.28 0.21
C SER A 110 2.43 -22.57 -1.11
N LEU A 111 2.15 -21.53 -1.90
CA LEU A 111 1.55 -21.69 -3.24
C LEU A 111 2.47 -22.46 -4.19
N GLN A 112 3.78 -22.21 -4.15
CA GLN A 112 4.77 -22.96 -4.95
C GLN A 112 4.82 -24.44 -4.55
N ILE A 113 4.73 -24.76 -3.25
CA ILE A 113 4.68 -26.14 -2.77
C ILE A 113 3.39 -26.83 -3.28
N ILE A 114 2.24 -26.17 -3.16
CA ILE A 114 0.96 -26.70 -3.66
C ILE A 114 1.04 -26.96 -5.17
N ALA A 115 1.57 -26.00 -5.94
CA ALA A 115 1.78 -26.16 -7.38
C ALA A 115 2.66 -27.37 -7.70
N SER A 116 3.76 -27.55 -6.98
CA SER A 116 4.66 -28.70 -7.15
C SER A 116 3.97 -30.04 -6.86
N ILE A 117 3.14 -30.10 -5.81
CA ILE A 117 2.35 -31.30 -5.47
C ILE A 117 1.35 -31.63 -6.58
N LEU A 118 0.65 -30.61 -7.12
CA LEU A 118 -0.27 -30.81 -8.24
C LEU A 118 0.44 -31.38 -9.47
N LEU A 119 1.63 -30.86 -9.80
CA LEU A 119 2.41 -31.32 -10.92
C LEU A 119 2.91 -32.78 -10.74
N LEU A 120 3.38 -33.10 -9.53
CA LEU A 120 3.79 -34.50 -9.20
C LEU A 120 2.60 -35.46 -9.29
N LYS A 121 1.43 -35.06 -8.79
CA LYS A 121 0.22 -35.87 -8.90
C LYS A 121 -0.21 -36.05 -10.35
N ALA A 122 -0.13 -34.99 -11.18
CA ALA A 122 -0.41 -35.10 -12.62
C ALA A 122 0.49 -36.11 -13.33
N GLY A 123 1.76 -36.28 -12.90
CA GLY A 123 2.66 -37.27 -13.44
C GLY A 123 2.33 -38.70 -13.03
N ALA A 124 1.67 -38.92 -11.91
CA ALA A 124 1.36 -40.22 -11.33
C ALA A 124 -0.02 -40.79 -11.74
N VAL A 125 -0.90 -39.97 -12.32
CA VAL A 125 -2.28 -40.37 -12.67
C VAL A 125 -2.33 -41.03 -14.04
N GLY A 126 -3.04 -42.15 -14.16
CA GLY A 126 -3.21 -42.91 -15.39
C GLY A 126 -4.23 -42.32 -16.38
N SER A 127 -5.20 -41.51 -15.91
CA SER A 127 -6.19 -40.87 -16.76
C SER A 127 -5.65 -39.59 -17.39
N GLU A 128 -5.70 -39.47 -18.71
CA GLU A 128 -5.26 -38.27 -19.43
C GLU A 128 -6.13 -37.06 -19.08
N GLU A 129 -7.42 -37.25 -18.91
CA GLU A 129 -8.35 -36.19 -18.49
C GLU A 129 -7.97 -35.61 -17.12
N THR A 130 -7.78 -36.48 -16.12
CA THR A 130 -7.37 -36.06 -14.77
C THR A 130 -5.98 -35.42 -14.77
N ARG A 131 -5.09 -35.87 -15.63
CA ARG A 131 -3.75 -35.27 -15.81
C ARG A 131 -3.82 -33.86 -16.32
N LEU A 132 -4.68 -33.61 -17.31
CA LEU A 132 -4.93 -32.25 -17.84
C LEU A 132 -5.55 -31.34 -16.79
N GLU A 133 -6.55 -31.81 -16.03
CA GLU A 133 -7.16 -31.05 -14.94
C GLU A 133 -6.15 -30.64 -13.86
N LEU A 134 -5.27 -31.56 -13.43
CA LEU A 134 -4.23 -31.28 -12.44
C LEU A 134 -3.17 -30.29 -12.97
N ARG A 135 -2.80 -30.37 -14.25
CA ARG A 135 -1.91 -29.39 -14.89
C ARG A 135 -2.55 -28.01 -14.97
N ASP A 136 -3.84 -27.95 -15.22
CA ASP A 136 -4.58 -26.69 -15.23
C ASP A 136 -4.67 -26.07 -13.83
N ALA A 137 -4.94 -26.89 -12.81
CA ALA A 137 -4.90 -26.44 -11.42
C ALA A 137 -3.51 -25.94 -11.02
N HIS A 138 -2.43 -26.63 -11.44
CA HIS A 138 -1.06 -26.16 -11.24
C HIS A 138 -0.83 -24.77 -11.86
N LYS A 139 -1.21 -24.55 -13.12
CA LYS A 139 -1.05 -23.26 -13.81
C LYS A 139 -1.79 -22.13 -13.08
N ARG A 140 -3.01 -22.40 -12.59
CA ARG A 140 -3.80 -21.44 -11.81
C ARG A 140 -3.10 -21.06 -10.50
N VAL A 141 -2.61 -22.05 -9.75
CA VAL A 141 -1.88 -21.78 -8.49
C VAL A 141 -0.62 -20.98 -8.76
N MET A 142 0.11 -21.27 -9.84
CA MET A 142 1.31 -20.50 -10.23
C MET A 142 0.97 -19.07 -10.61
N SER A 143 -0.12 -18.85 -11.34
CA SER A 143 -0.60 -17.48 -11.66
C SER A 143 -0.95 -16.68 -10.41
N VAL A 144 -1.59 -17.33 -9.41
CA VAL A 144 -1.85 -16.69 -8.10
C VAL A 144 -0.55 -16.28 -7.41
N ALA A 145 0.44 -17.21 -7.39
CA ALA A 145 1.73 -16.93 -6.77
C ALA A 145 2.48 -15.79 -7.48
N GLU A 146 2.42 -15.73 -8.81
CA GLU A 146 3.02 -14.66 -9.61
C GLU A 146 2.33 -13.32 -9.36
N VAL A 147 1.00 -13.29 -9.34
CA VAL A 147 0.22 -12.10 -8.95
C VAL A 147 0.63 -11.62 -7.57
N GLN A 148 0.73 -12.51 -6.59
CA GLN A 148 1.15 -12.17 -5.23
C GLN A 148 2.59 -11.63 -5.17
N SER A 149 3.51 -12.11 -6.00
CA SER A 149 4.90 -11.65 -6.00
C SER A 149 5.07 -10.28 -6.65
N HIS A 150 4.32 -9.98 -7.72
CA HIS A 150 4.46 -8.74 -8.48
C HIS A 150 3.84 -7.51 -7.81
N LEU A 151 2.89 -7.71 -6.90
CA LEU A 151 2.25 -6.61 -6.17
C LEU A 151 3.17 -5.96 -5.11
N HIS A 152 4.43 -6.41 -4.98
CA HIS A 152 5.31 -6.05 -3.86
C HIS A 152 6.55 -5.25 -4.22
N ASP A 153 6.79 -5.00 -5.51
CA ASP A 153 7.93 -4.19 -5.96
C ASP A 153 7.77 -2.68 -5.69
N VAL A 154 6.62 -2.25 -5.15
CA VAL A 154 6.35 -0.85 -4.82
C VAL A 154 6.21 -0.70 -3.31
N ASP A 155 7.32 -0.36 -2.66
CA ASP A 155 7.37 -0.07 -1.22
C ASP A 155 6.32 0.98 -0.80
N GLY A 156 5.40 0.56 0.07
CA GLY A 156 4.56 1.47 0.86
C GLY A 156 3.32 2.08 0.19
N ILE A 157 2.97 1.72 -1.05
CA ILE A 157 1.78 2.22 -1.72
C ILE A 157 0.67 1.17 -1.67
N ASP A 158 -0.37 1.46 -0.91
CA ASP A 158 -1.57 0.62 -0.76
C ASP A 158 -2.40 0.52 -2.06
N ARG A 159 -1.99 1.24 -3.11
CA ARG A 159 -2.67 1.34 -4.40
C ARG A 159 -1.74 0.99 -5.55
N ILE A 160 -2.21 0.19 -6.48
CA ILE A 160 -1.47 -0.37 -7.60
C ILE A 160 -1.90 0.31 -8.89
N ASP A 161 -0.93 0.70 -9.72
CA ASP A 161 -1.16 1.07 -11.11
C ASP A 161 -1.62 -0.16 -11.89
N VAL A 162 -2.90 -0.17 -12.24
CA VAL A 162 -3.54 -1.36 -12.81
C VAL A 162 -3.13 -1.58 -14.27
N ALA A 163 -2.81 -0.52 -15.01
CA ALA A 163 -2.35 -0.64 -16.40
C ALA A 163 -1.01 -1.36 -16.48
N ALA A 164 -0.03 -0.94 -15.70
CA ALA A 164 1.28 -1.57 -15.61
C ALA A 164 1.16 -3.03 -15.09
N TYR A 165 0.32 -3.25 -14.09
CA TYR A 165 0.07 -4.57 -13.52
C TYR A 165 -0.54 -5.55 -14.53
N LEU A 166 -1.65 -5.18 -15.21
CA LEU A 166 -2.31 -6.04 -16.19
C LEU A 166 -1.41 -6.32 -17.40
N THR A 167 -0.63 -5.34 -17.85
CA THR A 167 0.33 -5.52 -18.94
C THR A 167 1.35 -6.61 -18.58
N LYS A 168 1.94 -6.54 -17.39
CA LYS A 168 2.91 -7.52 -16.91
C LYS A 168 2.30 -8.91 -16.72
N LEU A 169 1.10 -8.98 -16.13
CA LEU A 169 0.36 -10.23 -15.94
C LEU A 169 0.06 -10.91 -17.27
N CYS A 170 -0.49 -10.19 -18.24
CA CYS A 170 -0.83 -10.71 -19.55
C CYS A 170 0.41 -11.15 -20.36
N ALA A 171 1.53 -10.44 -20.23
CA ALA A 171 2.80 -10.85 -20.82
C ALA A 171 3.31 -12.19 -20.23
N GLY A 172 3.21 -12.37 -18.90
CA GLY A 172 3.54 -13.64 -18.23
C GLY A 172 2.65 -14.80 -18.70
N LEU A 173 1.33 -14.57 -18.79
CA LEU A 173 0.37 -15.55 -19.32
C LEU A 173 0.70 -15.92 -20.77
N ALA A 174 0.99 -14.95 -21.62
CA ALA A 174 1.38 -15.19 -23.01
C ALA A 174 2.64 -16.07 -23.09
N ALA A 175 3.68 -15.72 -22.35
CA ALA A 175 4.95 -16.44 -22.34
C ALA A 175 4.82 -17.89 -21.83
N SER A 176 3.93 -18.14 -20.85
CA SER A 176 3.77 -19.46 -20.24
C SER A 176 2.79 -20.38 -20.97
N MET A 177 1.82 -19.81 -21.70
CA MET A 177 0.69 -20.58 -22.25
C MET A 177 0.62 -20.60 -23.77
N ILE A 178 1.19 -19.60 -24.45
CA ILE A 178 1.19 -19.56 -25.92
C ILE A 178 2.46 -20.21 -26.42
N GLY A 179 2.32 -21.41 -26.98
CA GLY A 179 3.45 -22.12 -27.58
C GLY A 179 3.92 -21.48 -28.89
N PRO A 180 5.15 -21.80 -29.38
CA PRO A 180 5.76 -21.14 -30.55
C PRO A 180 4.97 -21.33 -31.86
N HIS A 181 4.01 -22.25 -31.88
CA HIS A 181 3.18 -22.56 -33.04
C HIS A 181 1.78 -21.91 -33.00
N HIS A 182 1.40 -21.29 -31.87
CA HIS A 182 0.11 -20.62 -31.73
C HIS A 182 0.30 -19.10 -31.88
N ARG A 183 -0.27 -18.54 -32.96
CA ARG A 183 -0.23 -17.10 -33.23
C ARG A 183 -1.44 -16.41 -32.58
N ILE A 184 -1.55 -16.45 -31.26
CA ILE A 184 -2.57 -15.76 -30.49
C ILE A 184 -1.90 -14.55 -29.83
N GLU A 185 -2.46 -13.37 -30.01
CA GLU A 185 -1.98 -12.13 -29.36
C GLU A 185 -2.87 -11.77 -28.18
N ILE A 186 -2.27 -11.44 -27.03
CA ILE A 186 -2.99 -10.84 -25.90
C ILE A 186 -2.71 -9.35 -25.91
N HIS A 187 -3.75 -8.55 -26.08
CA HIS A 187 -3.69 -7.10 -26.13
C HIS A 187 -4.27 -6.51 -24.86
N VAL A 188 -3.58 -5.54 -24.24
CA VAL A 188 -4.02 -4.88 -23.01
C VAL A 188 -4.32 -3.41 -23.31
N GLU A 189 -5.54 -2.99 -23.04
CA GLU A 189 -6.05 -1.63 -23.19
C GLU A 189 -6.53 -1.14 -21.82
N ALA A 190 -5.64 -0.61 -21.00
CA ALA A 190 -5.99 -0.17 -19.67
C ALA A 190 -5.86 1.35 -19.56
N GLY A 191 -6.91 2.02 -19.11
CA GLY A 191 -6.90 3.42 -18.73
C GLY A 191 -6.03 3.69 -17.51
N GLU A 192 -5.58 4.92 -17.33
CA GLU A 192 -4.85 5.34 -16.15
C GLU A 192 -5.73 5.25 -14.90
N GLY A 193 -5.27 4.52 -13.91
CA GLY A 193 -6.00 4.35 -12.66
C GLY A 193 -5.28 3.45 -11.67
N THR A 194 -5.66 3.58 -10.40
CA THR A 194 -5.08 2.78 -9.31
C THR A 194 -6.18 2.09 -8.53
N LEU A 195 -5.92 0.85 -8.10
CA LEU A 195 -6.79 0.10 -7.20
C LEU A 195 -6.07 -0.29 -5.90
N PRO A 196 -6.81 -0.53 -4.81
CA PRO A 196 -6.26 -1.19 -3.63
C PRO A 196 -5.61 -2.52 -4.01
N SER A 197 -4.52 -2.90 -3.34
CA SER A 197 -3.77 -4.11 -3.70
C SER A 197 -4.62 -5.39 -3.61
N SER A 198 -5.55 -5.47 -2.65
CA SER A 198 -6.52 -6.58 -2.54
C SER A 198 -7.43 -6.73 -3.76
N ASP A 199 -7.88 -5.59 -4.30
CA ASP A 199 -8.79 -5.54 -5.43
C ASP A 199 -8.03 -5.84 -6.73
N ALA A 200 -6.81 -5.33 -6.86
CA ALA A 200 -5.93 -5.65 -7.98
C ALA A 200 -5.59 -7.16 -8.06
N VAL A 201 -5.37 -7.83 -6.92
CA VAL A 201 -5.21 -9.30 -6.86
C VAL A 201 -6.46 -10.00 -7.40
N SER A 202 -7.63 -9.64 -6.88
CA SER A 202 -8.89 -10.25 -7.30
C SER A 202 -9.17 -10.05 -8.79
N LEU A 203 -8.88 -8.84 -9.29
CA LEU A 203 -9.02 -8.49 -10.70
C LEU A 203 -8.01 -9.28 -11.56
N GLY A 204 -6.77 -9.41 -11.14
CA GLY A 204 -5.74 -10.20 -11.84
C GLY A 204 -6.11 -11.69 -11.94
N LEU A 205 -6.71 -12.25 -10.89
CA LEU A 205 -7.21 -13.63 -10.92
C LEU A 205 -8.38 -13.79 -11.89
N ILE A 206 -9.31 -12.83 -11.94
CA ILE A 206 -10.39 -12.82 -12.92
C ILE A 206 -9.83 -12.80 -14.35
N VAL A 207 -8.88 -11.87 -14.63
CA VAL A 207 -8.22 -11.80 -15.94
C VAL A 207 -7.55 -13.12 -16.29
N THR A 208 -6.79 -13.70 -15.36
CA THR A 208 -6.12 -14.98 -15.54
C THR A 208 -7.10 -16.08 -15.95
N GLU A 209 -8.21 -16.24 -15.22
CA GLU A 209 -9.21 -17.27 -15.53
C GLU A 209 -9.90 -17.02 -16.88
N LEU A 210 -10.26 -15.78 -17.20
CA LEU A 210 -10.91 -15.45 -18.46
C LEU A 210 -9.96 -15.62 -19.66
N VAL A 211 -8.69 -15.21 -19.53
CA VAL A 211 -7.68 -15.42 -20.57
C VAL A 211 -7.38 -16.90 -20.79
N ILE A 212 -7.23 -17.70 -19.71
CA ILE A 212 -7.07 -19.15 -19.81
C ILE A 212 -8.25 -19.79 -20.52
N ASN A 213 -9.47 -19.38 -20.21
CA ASN A 213 -10.68 -19.88 -20.87
C ASN A 213 -10.70 -19.52 -22.35
N ALA A 214 -10.33 -18.30 -22.73
CA ALA A 214 -10.23 -17.88 -24.12
C ALA A 214 -9.15 -18.69 -24.88
N LEU A 215 -7.96 -18.89 -24.30
CA LEU A 215 -6.90 -19.70 -24.90
C LEU A 215 -7.30 -21.15 -25.14
N LYS A 216 -8.13 -21.73 -24.26
CA LYS A 216 -8.58 -23.12 -24.36
C LYS A 216 -9.73 -23.32 -25.32
N TYR A 217 -10.68 -22.40 -25.38
CA TYR A 217 -11.98 -22.64 -25.97
C TYR A 217 -12.28 -21.77 -27.18
N ALA A 218 -11.68 -20.56 -27.28
CA ALA A 218 -12.03 -19.64 -28.35
C ALA A 218 -11.42 -20.03 -29.71
N PHE A 219 -10.27 -20.72 -29.69
CA PHE A 219 -9.48 -21.01 -30.89
C PHE A 219 -9.24 -22.52 -31.08
N PRO A 220 -10.28 -23.32 -31.37
CA PRO A 220 -10.13 -24.76 -31.55
C PRO A 220 -9.27 -25.14 -32.74
N THR A 221 -9.10 -24.23 -33.71
CA THR A 221 -8.22 -24.37 -34.86
C THR A 221 -7.32 -23.14 -34.97
N ALA A 222 -6.09 -23.35 -35.48
CA ALA A 222 -5.15 -22.26 -35.72
C ALA A 222 -5.77 -21.22 -36.65
N ARG A 223 -5.86 -19.97 -36.20
CA ARG A 223 -6.45 -18.85 -36.96
C ARG A 223 -5.45 -17.71 -37.01
N ALA A 224 -5.24 -17.16 -38.22
CA ALA A 224 -4.46 -15.92 -38.36
C ALA A 224 -5.22 -14.75 -37.74
N GLY A 225 -4.53 -13.92 -36.96
CA GLY A 225 -5.12 -12.79 -36.28
C GLY A 225 -5.97 -13.15 -35.07
N ALA A 226 -5.77 -14.34 -34.47
CA ALA A 226 -6.38 -14.73 -33.20
C ALA A 226 -5.94 -13.74 -32.11
N ARG A 227 -6.90 -13.13 -31.41
CA ARG A 227 -6.64 -12.06 -30.43
C ARG A 227 -7.53 -12.19 -29.22
N ILE A 228 -6.93 -11.96 -28.06
CA ILE A 228 -7.62 -11.77 -26.79
C ILE A 228 -7.35 -10.32 -26.37
N THR A 229 -8.39 -9.54 -26.11
CA THR A 229 -8.28 -8.15 -25.62
C THR A 229 -8.69 -8.10 -24.19
N VAL A 230 -7.83 -7.55 -23.32
CA VAL A 230 -8.09 -7.24 -21.92
C VAL A 230 -8.17 -5.72 -21.81
N ALA A 231 -9.36 -5.18 -21.56
CA ALA A 231 -9.58 -3.75 -21.42
C ALA A 231 -10.01 -3.41 -20.00
N LEU A 232 -9.50 -2.32 -19.44
CA LEU A 232 -9.95 -1.77 -18.16
C LEU A 232 -10.20 -0.27 -18.32
N GLU A 233 -11.41 0.13 -18.02
CA GLU A 233 -11.85 1.51 -18.11
C GLU A 233 -12.31 2.01 -16.74
N PHE A 234 -11.99 3.28 -16.42
CA PHE A 234 -12.45 3.98 -15.22
C PHE A 234 -13.42 5.08 -15.63
N ASP A 235 -14.63 5.11 -15.06
CA ASP A 235 -15.68 6.09 -15.40
C ASP A 235 -15.90 7.16 -14.33
N GLY A 236 -14.98 7.27 -13.36
CA GLY A 236 -15.07 8.20 -12.24
C GLY A 236 -15.99 7.75 -11.10
N SER A 237 -16.96 6.86 -11.37
CA SER A 237 -17.84 6.25 -10.37
C SER A 237 -17.51 4.79 -10.10
N GLY A 238 -16.68 4.18 -10.94
CA GLY A 238 -16.29 2.78 -10.85
C GLY A 238 -15.26 2.40 -11.91
N TRP A 239 -15.23 1.12 -12.22
CA TRP A 239 -14.41 0.57 -13.29
C TRP A 239 -15.13 -0.59 -13.99
N THR A 240 -14.78 -0.80 -15.24
CA THR A 240 -15.23 -1.93 -16.05
C THR A 240 -14.03 -2.66 -16.63
N LEU A 241 -13.86 -3.92 -16.24
CA LEU A 241 -12.92 -4.85 -16.85
C LEU A 241 -13.65 -5.63 -17.93
N SER A 242 -13.09 -5.64 -19.16
CA SER A 242 -13.56 -6.44 -20.27
C SER A 242 -12.49 -7.42 -20.72
N VAL A 243 -12.86 -8.69 -20.89
CA VAL A 243 -12.00 -9.67 -21.56
C VAL A 243 -12.79 -10.22 -22.76
N ALA A 244 -12.26 -9.98 -23.95
CA ALA A 244 -12.88 -10.36 -25.21
C ALA A 244 -11.92 -11.17 -26.07
N ASP A 245 -12.44 -12.22 -26.71
CA ASP A 245 -11.75 -12.95 -27.76
C ASP A 245 -12.45 -12.75 -29.12
N ASN A 246 -11.73 -12.91 -30.21
CA ASN A 246 -12.27 -12.93 -31.55
C ASN A 246 -12.42 -14.36 -32.11
N GLY A 247 -12.65 -15.33 -31.24
CA GLY A 247 -12.76 -16.74 -31.57
C GLY A 247 -14.13 -17.15 -32.10
N SER A 248 -14.50 -18.41 -31.85
CA SER A 248 -15.75 -19.00 -32.37
C SER A 248 -17.00 -18.69 -31.53
N GLY A 249 -16.84 -18.04 -30.37
CA GLY A 249 -17.92 -17.82 -29.42
C GLY A 249 -18.51 -19.11 -28.84
N ARG A 250 -19.50 -18.97 -27.93
CA ARG A 250 -20.14 -20.11 -27.26
C ARG A 250 -21.13 -20.89 -28.15
N ALA A 251 -21.64 -20.29 -29.23
CA ALA A 251 -22.63 -20.91 -30.09
C ALA A 251 -22.12 -22.16 -30.86
N ALA A 252 -20.82 -22.32 -30.99
CA ALA A 252 -20.19 -23.46 -31.67
C ALA A 252 -19.82 -24.64 -30.73
N ALA A 253 -20.02 -24.50 -29.40
CA ALA A 253 -19.73 -25.55 -28.44
C ALA A 253 -21.04 -26.22 -27.96
N PRO A 254 -21.08 -27.56 -27.79
CA PRO A 254 -22.24 -28.22 -27.20
C PRO A 254 -22.45 -27.70 -25.76
N PRO A 255 -23.72 -27.62 -25.28
CA PRO A 255 -24.01 -27.19 -23.94
C PRO A 255 -23.30 -28.11 -22.93
N ARG A 256 -22.26 -27.59 -22.28
CA ARG A 256 -21.61 -28.29 -21.20
C ARG A 256 -22.29 -27.96 -19.89
N GLU A 257 -22.86 -28.97 -19.26
CA GLU A 257 -23.54 -28.92 -17.95
C GLU A 257 -22.59 -28.62 -16.77
N SER A 258 -21.29 -28.47 -16.98
CA SER A 258 -20.38 -28.14 -15.89
C SER A 258 -19.99 -26.68 -15.92
N THR A 259 -20.50 -25.93 -14.97
CA THR A 259 -19.84 -24.69 -14.51
C THR A 259 -18.44 -25.07 -14.02
N GLY A 260 -17.45 -24.96 -14.90
CA GLY A 260 -16.08 -25.30 -14.57
C GLY A 260 -15.60 -24.47 -13.37
N LEU A 261 -14.66 -25.03 -12.61
CA LEU A 261 -14.06 -24.38 -11.42
C LEU A 261 -13.71 -22.90 -11.66
N GLY A 262 -13.23 -22.56 -12.86
CA GLY A 262 -12.86 -21.19 -13.25
C GLY A 262 -14.03 -20.20 -13.24
N THR A 263 -15.19 -20.62 -13.75
CA THR A 263 -16.38 -19.75 -13.76
C THR A 263 -16.88 -19.49 -12.32
N ALA A 264 -16.82 -20.49 -11.45
CA ALA A 264 -17.14 -20.33 -10.03
C ALA A 264 -16.17 -19.39 -9.32
N ILE A 265 -14.87 -19.44 -9.64
CA ILE A 265 -13.84 -18.53 -9.10
C ILE A 265 -14.14 -17.09 -9.56
N VAL A 266 -14.37 -16.86 -10.85
CA VAL A 266 -14.71 -15.54 -11.38
C VAL A 266 -15.94 -14.95 -10.69
N ALA A 267 -17.00 -15.75 -10.52
CA ALA A 267 -18.22 -15.32 -9.84
C ALA A 267 -17.97 -14.95 -8.35
N ALA A 268 -17.18 -15.75 -7.64
CA ALA A 268 -16.82 -15.49 -6.24
C ALA A 268 -16.00 -14.20 -6.09
N LEU A 269 -15.01 -14.00 -6.96
CA LEU A 269 -14.15 -12.81 -6.94
C LEU A 269 -14.90 -11.54 -7.33
N ALA A 270 -15.76 -11.61 -8.34
CA ALA A 270 -16.62 -10.48 -8.72
C ALA A 270 -17.55 -10.09 -7.57
N LYS A 271 -18.12 -11.05 -6.85
CA LYS A 271 -18.93 -10.81 -5.64
C LYS A 271 -18.08 -10.13 -4.54
N GLN A 272 -16.85 -10.56 -4.32
CA GLN A 272 -15.91 -9.93 -3.38
C GLN A 272 -15.62 -8.47 -3.76
N LEU A 273 -15.44 -8.19 -5.05
CA LEU A 273 -15.24 -6.86 -5.61
C LEU A 273 -16.53 -6.03 -5.68
N LYS A 274 -17.69 -6.59 -5.26
CA LYS A 274 -19.03 -5.97 -5.42
C LYS A 274 -19.32 -5.58 -6.88
N ALA A 275 -18.81 -6.37 -7.83
CA ALA A 275 -18.96 -6.16 -9.26
C ALA A 275 -20.01 -7.10 -9.85
N GLN A 276 -20.60 -6.67 -10.96
CA GLN A 276 -21.53 -7.47 -11.75
C GLN A 276 -20.81 -8.05 -12.96
N ILE A 277 -21.20 -9.27 -13.33
CA ILE A 277 -20.67 -9.94 -14.51
C ILE A 277 -21.75 -9.92 -15.60
N SER A 278 -21.39 -9.50 -16.80
CA SER A 278 -22.18 -9.67 -18.01
C SER A 278 -21.38 -10.39 -19.09
N GLU A 279 -22.06 -11.20 -19.88
CA GLU A 279 -21.43 -12.02 -20.91
C GLU A 279 -22.19 -11.83 -22.22
N VAL A 280 -21.46 -11.54 -23.28
CA VAL A 280 -21.97 -11.40 -24.64
C VAL A 280 -21.22 -12.36 -25.56
N SER A 281 -21.94 -13.35 -26.10
CA SER A 281 -21.39 -14.34 -27.02
C SER A 281 -22.00 -14.16 -28.42
N SER A 282 -21.15 -14.21 -29.43
CA SER A 282 -21.54 -14.13 -30.84
C SER A 282 -20.67 -15.04 -31.70
N ALA A 283 -20.98 -15.16 -32.98
CA ALA A 283 -20.11 -15.86 -33.95
C ALA A 283 -18.76 -15.17 -34.15
N ALA A 284 -18.59 -13.93 -33.65
CA ALA A 284 -17.34 -13.15 -33.72
C ALA A 284 -16.49 -13.25 -32.46
N GLY A 285 -16.91 -14.06 -31.46
CA GLY A 285 -16.19 -14.29 -30.20
C GLY A 285 -17.05 -14.15 -28.97
N LEU A 286 -16.38 -14.18 -27.82
CA LEU A 286 -16.96 -14.03 -26.49
C LEU A 286 -16.38 -12.78 -25.82
N ARG A 287 -17.24 -12.00 -25.18
CA ARG A 287 -16.85 -10.87 -24.32
C ARG A 287 -17.47 -11.07 -22.94
N VAL A 288 -16.65 -10.94 -21.91
CA VAL A 288 -17.06 -10.95 -20.51
C VAL A 288 -16.69 -9.60 -19.90
N ASP A 289 -17.69 -8.91 -19.39
CA ASP A 289 -17.52 -7.63 -18.70
C ASP A 289 -17.75 -7.82 -17.20
N VAL A 290 -16.88 -7.27 -16.39
CA VAL A 290 -16.98 -7.21 -14.93
C VAL A 290 -17.01 -5.75 -14.52
N THR A 291 -18.16 -5.27 -14.06
CA THR A 291 -18.41 -3.86 -13.78
C THR A 291 -18.60 -3.62 -12.29
N HIS A 292 -17.78 -2.76 -11.72
CA HIS A 292 -17.89 -2.25 -10.35
C HIS A 292 -18.38 -0.80 -10.39
N THR A 293 -19.54 -0.52 -9.78
CA THR A 293 -20.06 0.83 -9.64
C THR A 293 -20.19 1.17 -8.15
N THR A 294 -19.55 2.26 -7.72
CA THR A 294 -19.86 2.85 -6.43
C THR A 294 -21.15 3.65 -6.57
N PHE A 295 -22.26 3.12 -6.06
CA PHE A 295 -23.50 3.89 -5.97
C PHE A 295 -23.30 5.09 -5.04
N SER A 296 -23.06 6.28 -5.57
CA SER A 296 -23.38 7.49 -4.87
C SER A 296 -24.90 7.67 -4.97
N SER A 297 -25.64 7.33 -3.94
CA SER A 297 -27.05 7.69 -3.83
C SER A 297 -27.13 9.22 -3.68
N HIS A 298 -27.24 9.94 -4.79
CA HIS A 298 -27.81 11.26 -4.79
C HIS A 298 -29.30 11.10 -4.48
N VAL A 299 -29.66 11.21 -3.21
CA VAL A 299 -31.02 11.56 -2.82
C VAL A 299 -31.21 13.00 -3.30
N PRO A 300 -32.12 13.29 -4.24
CA PRO A 300 -32.44 14.67 -4.58
C PRO A 300 -33.06 15.28 -3.32
N LEU A 301 -32.45 16.35 -2.79
CA LEU A 301 -33.13 17.22 -1.83
C LEU A 301 -34.39 17.71 -2.52
N ALA A 302 -35.54 17.26 -2.04
CA ALA A 302 -36.84 17.81 -2.41
C ALA A 302 -36.86 19.29 -2.03
N ALA A 303 -37.19 20.14 -3.01
CA ALA A 303 -37.38 21.57 -2.89
C ALA A 303 -38.61 21.91 -2.06
#